data_9931d0ff65e4d80d723cef00247b2a14
#
_entry.id   9931d0ff65e4d80d723cef00247b2a14
#
_cell.length_a   1.000
_cell.length_b   1.000
_cell.length_c   1.000
_cell.angle_alpha   90.00
_cell.angle_beta   90.00
_cell.angle_gamma   90.00
#
_symmetry.space_group_name_H-M   'P 1'
#
loop_
_entity.id
_entity.type
_entity.pdbx_description
1 polymer ?
#
loop_
_entity_poly.entity_id
_entity_poly.type
_entity_poly.pdbx_seq_one_letter_code
_entity_poly.pdbx_strand_id
1 'polypeptide(L)'
;MTNATVIIPRQADYSVTAAASELASPPESRDQTGALKSWKLSMSSRLALMAFVVLSASGALAGDMKMPMNGKDIKWGPAPPFFPKGAEFAVLSGDPSKDGLYVVRLKMPAGYKIPAHNHPTTENVTVVSGNFHIGMGDYLDEKKGIELTSGGYGEARAKMNHYAWVTSPTIVQVHGQGPFAITYVNPADDPSTRK
;
A
#
# COMPACT_ATOMS: atom_id res chain seq x y z
N MET A 1 34.57 -4.55 30.82
CA MET A 1 33.80 -5.03 29.65
C MET A 1 32.37 -5.31 30.16
N THR A 2 31.49 -4.37 30.00
CA THR A 2 30.10 -4.44 30.49
C THR A 2 29.20 -4.91 29.35
N ASN A 3 28.63 -6.12 29.49
CA ASN A 3 27.66 -6.66 28.57
C ASN A 3 26.36 -5.87 28.67
N ALA A 4 26.00 -5.13 27.63
CA ALA A 4 24.68 -4.51 27.50
C ALA A 4 23.67 -5.58 27.09
N THR A 5 22.76 -5.95 27.99
CA THR A 5 21.61 -6.80 27.70
C THR A 5 20.58 -5.97 26.92
N VAL A 6 20.42 -6.26 25.63
CA VAL A 6 19.34 -5.68 24.84
C VAL A 6 18.02 -6.38 25.22
N ILE A 7 17.16 -5.67 25.90
CA ILE A 7 15.79 -6.13 26.20
C ILE A 7 14.94 -5.81 24.97
N ILE A 8 14.57 -6.84 24.20
CA ILE A 8 13.57 -6.73 23.13
C ILE A 8 12.21 -6.75 23.81
N PRO A 9 11.38 -5.68 23.69
CA PRO A 9 10.03 -5.72 24.25
C PRO A 9 9.22 -6.80 23.52
N ARG A 10 8.53 -7.65 24.31
CA ARG A 10 7.59 -8.62 23.75
C ARG A 10 6.54 -7.90 22.92
N GLN A 11 6.27 -8.45 21.75
CA GLN A 11 5.19 -8.04 20.88
C GLN A 11 3.89 -7.98 21.70
N ALA A 12 3.24 -6.83 21.76
CA ALA A 12 1.96 -6.70 22.44
C ALA A 12 0.94 -7.59 21.73
N ASP A 13 0.30 -8.47 22.50
CA ASP A 13 -0.80 -9.30 22.01
C ASP A 13 -1.96 -8.38 21.62
N TYR A 14 -2.16 -8.20 20.33
CA TYR A 14 -3.35 -7.57 19.79
C TYR A 14 -4.50 -8.58 19.87
N SER A 15 -5.11 -8.73 21.06
CA SER A 15 -6.42 -9.37 21.17
C SER A 15 -7.47 -8.39 20.64
N VAL A 16 -7.97 -8.65 19.45
CA VAL A 16 -9.15 -7.97 18.92
C VAL A 16 -10.35 -8.51 19.68
N THR A 17 -10.73 -7.86 20.77
CA THR A 17 -12.05 -8.05 21.39
C THR A 17 -13.07 -7.36 20.49
N ALA A 18 -13.84 -8.17 19.77
CA ALA A 18 -15.04 -7.69 19.09
C ALA A 18 -16.03 -7.23 20.18
N ALA A 19 -16.18 -5.93 20.35
CA ALA A 19 -17.26 -5.36 21.14
C ALA A 19 -18.57 -5.57 20.38
N ALA A 20 -19.36 -6.54 20.81
CA ALA A 20 -20.75 -6.66 20.40
C ALA A 20 -21.49 -5.43 20.93
N SER A 21 -21.90 -4.55 20.01
CA SER A 21 -22.78 -3.44 20.31
C SER A 21 -24.16 -4.00 20.70
N GLU A 22 -24.45 -3.98 21.99
CA GLU A 22 -25.77 -4.23 22.56
C GLU A 22 -26.73 -3.14 22.07
N LEU A 23 -27.65 -3.53 21.22
CA LEU A 23 -28.73 -2.67 20.74
C LEU A 23 -29.67 -2.41 21.95
N ALA A 24 -29.54 -1.24 22.53
CA ALA A 24 -30.45 -0.75 23.54
C ALA A 24 -31.85 -0.60 22.93
N SER A 25 -32.81 -1.32 23.50
CA SER A 25 -34.23 -1.19 23.21
C SER A 25 -34.72 0.23 23.59
N PRO A 26 -35.59 0.86 22.79
CA PRO A 26 -36.14 2.16 23.14
C PRO A 26 -37.07 2.07 24.37
N PRO A 27 -37.17 3.12 25.19
CA PRO A 27 -38.00 3.10 26.39
C PRO A 27 -39.50 3.07 26.03
N GLU A 28 -40.20 2.15 26.68
CA GLU A 28 -41.65 2.01 26.64
C GLU A 28 -42.29 3.22 27.32
N SER A 29 -42.88 4.11 26.53
CA SER A 29 -43.68 5.22 27.08
C SER A 29 -45.06 4.70 27.48
N ARG A 30 -45.29 4.53 28.78
CA ARG A 30 -46.63 4.34 29.34
C ARG A 30 -47.38 5.65 29.26
N ASP A 31 -48.38 5.74 28.39
CA ASP A 31 -49.44 6.73 28.49
C ASP A 31 -50.64 6.13 29.26
N GLN A 32 -50.96 6.76 30.37
CA GLN A 32 -52.11 6.46 31.19
C GLN A 32 -53.32 7.26 30.72
N THR A 33 -54.00 6.83 29.66
CA THR A 33 -55.41 7.22 29.48
C THR A 33 -56.08 6.13 28.64
N GLY A 34 -56.99 5.41 29.31
CA GLY A 34 -57.78 4.35 28.72
C GLY A 34 -58.80 4.88 27.72
N ALA A 35 -58.63 4.53 26.47
CA ALA A 35 -59.72 4.45 25.49
C ALA A 35 -59.30 3.48 24.38
N LEU A 36 -59.78 2.26 24.44
CA LEU A 36 -59.71 1.26 23.37
C LEU A 36 -60.59 1.73 22.22
N LYS A 37 -60.00 2.38 21.22
CA LYS A 37 -60.62 2.53 19.90
C LYS A 37 -60.23 1.36 19.03
N SER A 38 -61.13 0.43 18.85
CA SER A 38 -61.01 -0.71 17.93
C SER A 38 -60.99 -0.20 16.49
N TRP A 39 -59.84 -0.17 15.85
CA TRP A 39 -59.76 0.01 14.41
C TRP A 39 -59.68 -1.37 13.75
N LYS A 40 -60.85 -1.82 13.29
CA LYS A 40 -60.93 -2.93 12.34
C LYS A 40 -60.44 -2.48 11.00
N LEU A 41 -59.14 -2.59 10.75
CA LEU A 41 -58.60 -2.53 9.39
C LEU A 41 -58.64 -3.92 8.77
N SER A 42 -59.33 -3.99 7.65
CA SER A 42 -59.49 -5.17 6.80
C SER A 42 -58.13 -5.84 6.50
N MET A 43 -58.09 -7.16 6.68
CA MET A 43 -56.91 -8.03 6.51
C MET A 43 -56.37 -8.13 5.07
N SER A 44 -57.02 -7.47 4.11
CA SER A 44 -56.67 -7.50 2.68
C SER A 44 -55.60 -6.46 2.27
N SER A 45 -55.32 -5.44 3.12
CA SER A 45 -54.32 -4.38 2.76
C SER A 45 -52.95 -4.58 3.38
N ARG A 46 -52.72 -5.66 4.16
CA ARG A 46 -51.46 -5.91 4.83
C ARG A 46 -50.51 -6.85 4.08
N LEU A 47 -50.96 -7.50 3.02
CA LEU A 47 -50.12 -8.38 2.20
C LEU A 47 -49.39 -7.66 1.05
N ALA A 48 -49.76 -6.43 0.73
CA ALA A 48 -49.15 -5.72 -0.40
C ALA A 48 -47.94 -4.83 -0.04
N LEU A 49 -47.64 -4.64 1.25
CA LEU A 49 -46.55 -3.76 1.69
C LEU A 49 -45.29 -4.47 2.21
N MET A 50 -45.30 -5.80 2.26
CA MET A 50 -44.15 -6.59 2.73
C MET A 50 -43.28 -7.21 1.62
N ALA A 51 -43.62 -6.96 0.34
CA ALA A 51 -42.91 -7.56 -0.80
C ALA A 51 -41.87 -6.64 -1.47
N PHE A 52 -41.62 -5.44 -0.94
CA PHE A 52 -40.78 -4.45 -1.68
C PHE A 52 -39.51 -3.99 -0.96
N VAL A 53 -39.08 -4.64 0.13
CA VAL A 53 -37.89 -4.20 0.90
C VAL A 53 -36.74 -5.24 0.92
N VAL A 54 -36.76 -6.28 0.11
CA VAL A 54 -35.68 -7.31 0.14
C VAL A 54 -34.95 -7.43 -1.22
N LEU A 55 -34.84 -6.39 -2.01
CA LEU A 55 -34.05 -6.52 -3.23
C LEU A 55 -33.16 -5.30 -3.52
N SER A 56 -32.36 -4.89 -2.56
CA SER A 56 -31.32 -3.91 -2.85
C SER A 56 -30.20 -3.88 -1.79
N ALA A 57 -29.58 -5.04 -1.53
CA ALA A 57 -28.31 -5.05 -0.82
C ALA A 57 -27.49 -6.30 -1.20
N SER A 58 -27.16 -6.43 -2.47
CA SER A 58 -26.16 -7.39 -2.91
C SER A 58 -25.27 -6.78 -4.00
N GLY A 59 -24.91 -5.53 -3.84
CA GLY A 59 -23.71 -4.99 -4.45
C GLY A 59 -22.51 -5.44 -3.62
N ALA A 60 -22.23 -6.74 -3.59
CA ALA A 60 -20.94 -7.20 -3.12
C ALA A 60 -19.90 -6.50 -4.00
N LEU A 61 -19.09 -5.63 -3.40
CA LEU A 61 -17.82 -5.20 -3.95
C LEU A 61 -16.95 -6.45 -4.09
N ALA A 62 -17.20 -7.23 -5.12
CA ALA A 62 -16.23 -8.20 -5.63
C ALA A 62 -15.13 -7.35 -6.25
N GLY A 63 -14.27 -6.77 -5.40
CA GLY A 63 -12.99 -6.28 -5.83
C GLY A 63 -12.30 -7.47 -6.50
N ASP A 64 -11.84 -7.30 -7.74
CA ASP A 64 -11.08 -8.30 -8.45
C ASP A 64 -9.93 -8.78 -7.55
N MET A 65 -10.11 -9.97 -6.96
CA MET A 65 -9.07 -10.56 -6.12
C MET A 65 -7.95 -11.00 -7.03
N LYS A 66 -6.86 -10.27 -7.04
CA LYS A 66 -5.68 -10.64 -7.80
C LYS A 66 -5.17 -11.98 -7.28
N MET A 67 -5.12 -12.98 -8.15
CA MET A 67 -4.68 -14.32 -7.78
C MET A 67 -3.22 -14.29 -7.30
N PRO A 68 -2.88 -15.07 -6.25
CA PRO A 68 -1.50 -15.23 -5.83
C PRO A 68 -0.60 -15.68 -7.00
N MET A 69 0.62 -15.12 -7.05
CA MET A 69 1.59 -15.49 -8.08
C MET A 69 2.96 -15.80 -7.48
N ASN A 70 3.69 -16.74 -8.07
CA ASN A 70 5.07 -16.99 -7.70
C ASN A 70 6.02 -16.01 -8.40
N GLY A 71 7.23 -15.84 -7.84
CA GLY A 71 8.24 -14.96 -8.42
C GLY A 71 8.60 -15.27 -9.87
N LYS A 72 8.57 -16.55 -10.26
CA LYS A 72 8.83 -17.00 -11.65
C LYS A 72 7.73 -16.61 -12.65
N ASP A 73 6.53 -16.32 -12.15
CA ASP A 73 5.35 -16.01 -12.97
C ASP A 73 5.18 -14.49 -13.18
N ILE A 74 6.04 -13.68 -12.56
CA ILE A 74 6.04 -12.22 -12.70
C ILE A 74 6.33 -11.85 -14.14
N LYS A 75 5.48 -10.99 -14.71
CA LYS A 75 5.67 -10.44 -16.05
C LYS A 75 6.49 -9.18 -15.97
N TRP A 76 7.73 -9.26 -16.41
CA TRP A 76 8.66 -8.16 -16.48
C TRP A 76 8.53 -7.42 -17.80
N GLY A 77 8.62 -6.11 -17.77
CA GLY A 77 8.73 -5.22 -18.91
C GLY A 77 9.84 -4.20 -18.71
N PRO A 78 10.13 -3.36 -19.71
CA PRO A 78 11.09 -2.27 -19.52
C PRO A 78 10.60 -1.33 -18.41
N ALA A 79 11.53 -0.79 -17.63
CA ALA A 79 11.20 0.22 -16.64
C ALA A 79 10.68 1.50 -17.34
N PRO A 80 9.78 2.26 -16.69
CA PRO A 80 9.31 3.55 -17.19
C PRO A 80 10.47 4.49 -17.54
N PRO A 81 10.29 5.41 -18.50
CA PRO A 81 11.38 6.23 -19.09
C PRO A 81 12.06 7.17 -18.09
N PHE A 82 11.44 7.45 -16.96
CA PHE A 82 12.06 8.22 -15.89
C PHE A 82 13.07 7.41 -15.05
N PHE A 83 13.20 6.10 -15.26
CA PHE A 83 14.32 5.31 -14.73
C PHE A 83 15.47 5.31 -15.72
N PRO A 84 16.73 5.26 -15.24
CA PRO A 84 17.87 4.99 -16.13
C PRO A 84 17.68 3.70 -16.91
N LYS A 85 18.21 3.62 -18.13
CA LYS A 85 18.07 2.46 -19.01
C LYS A 85 18.70 1.21 -18.40
N GLY A 86 18.10 0.04 -18.67
CA GLY A 86 18.63 -1.27 -18.29
C GLY A 86 17.88 -1.97 -17.15
N ALA A 87 16.99 -1.27 -16.45
CA ALA A 87 16.13 -1.92 -15.47
C ALA A 87 14.86 -2.51 -16.11
N GLU A 88 14.34 -3.56 -15.48
CA GLU A 88 13.02 -4.14 -15.76
C GLU A 88 12.07 -3.82 -14.61
N PHE A 89 10.78 -3.67 -14.94
CA PHE A 89 9.73 -3.25 -14.03
C PHE A 89 8.54 -4.19 -14.10
N ALA A 90 7.89 -4.45 -12.97
CA ALA A 90 6.68 -5.25 -12.90
C ALA A 90 5.70 -4.66 -11.88
N VAL A 91 4.45 -4.48 -12.28
CA VAL A 91 3.36 -4.09 -11.37
C VAL A 91 2.75 -5.37 -10.78
N LEU A 92 2.86 -5.51 -9.46
CA LEU A 92 2.29 -6.66 -8.73
C LEU A 92 0.87 -6.38 -8.26
N SER A 93 0.60 -5.17 -7.81
CA SER A 93 -0.73 -4.76 -7.31
C SER A 93 -0.93 -3.27 -7.49
N GLY A 94 -2.19 -2.85 -7.63
CA GLY A 94 -2.56 -1.45 -7.82
C GLY A 94 -2.16 -0.92 -9.20
N ASP A 95 -2.28 0.40 -9.33
CA ASP A 95 -1.84 1.16 -10.50
C ASP A 95 -0.94 2.30 -10.02
N PRO A 96 0.38 2.23 -10.25
CA PRO A 96 1.30 3.26 -9.76
C PRO A 96 1.08 4.64 -10.40
N SER A 97 0.29 4.76 -11.45
CA SER A 97 -0.03 6.04 -12.09
C SER A 97 -1.24 6.76 -11.48
N LYS A 98 -1.97 6.10 -10.55
CA LYS A 98 -3.21 6.59 -9.95
C LYS A 98 -3.11 6.70 -8.44
N ASP A 99 -4.08 7.39 -7.86
CA ASP A 99 -4.27 7.36 -6.41
C ASP A 99 -4.57 5.93 -5.93
N GLY A 100 -4.05 5.58 -4.77
CA GLY A 100 -4.23 4.27 -4.17
C GLY A 100 -2.91 3.56 -3.89
N LEU A 101 -2.98 2.46 -3.16
CA LEU A 101 -1.81 1.65 -2.86
C LEU A 101 -1.33 0.92 -4.11
N TYR A 102 -0.01 0.92 -4.30
CA TYR A 102 0.63 0.14 -5.35
C TYR A 102 1.75 -0.73 -4.77
N VAL A 103 2.02 -1.84 -5.44
CA VAL A 103 3.20 -2.69 -5.22
C VAL A 103 3.83 -2.99 -6.57
N VAL A 104 5.10 -2.63 -6.70
CA VAL A 104 5.88 -2.86 -7.92
C VAL A 104 7.20 -3.56 -7.58
N ARG A 105 7.83 -4.15 -8.57
CA ARG A 105 9.23 -4.61 -8.46
C ARG A 105 10.08 -3.97 -9.53
N LEU A 106 11.29 -3.62 -9.14
CA LEU A 106 12.34 -3.14 -10.03
C LEU A 106 13.48 -4.17 -10.01
N LYS A 107 13.90 -4.62 -11.19
CA LYS A 107 15.02 -5.53 -11.38
C LYS A 107 16.13 -4.77 -12.08
N MET A 108 17.26 -4.68 -11.43
CA MET A 108 18.40 -3.85 -11.79
C MET A 108 19.61 -4.73 -12.11
N PRO A 109 20.32 -4.50 -13.21
CA PRO A 109 21.61 -5.17 -13.48
C PRO A 109 22.70 -4.66 -12.52
N ALA A 110 23.79 -5.41 -12.40
CA ALA A 110 24.96 -4.97 -11.63
C ALA A 110 25.46 -3.60 -12.14
N GLY A 111 25.84 -2.71 -11.22
CA GLY A 111 26.32 -1.37 -11.51
C GLY A 111 25.22 -0.36 -11.85
N TYR A 112 23.95 -0.74 -11.74
CA TYR A 112 22.84 0.19 -11.97
C TYR A 112 22.80 1.27 -10.89
N LYS A 113 22.55 2.52 -11.32
CA LYS A 113 22.51 3.69 -10.43
C LYS A 113 21.28 4.52 -10.70
N ILE A 114 20.65 4.99 -9.63
CA ILE A 114 19.57 5.97 -9.67
C ILE A 114 20.10 7.23 -8.99
N PRO A 115 20.38 8.31 -9.78
CA PRO A 115 20.86 9.57 -9.24
C PRO A 115 19.92 10.18 -8.21
N ALA A 116 20.40 11.19 -7.49
CA ALA A 116 19.64 11.85 -6.44
C ALA A 116 18.29 12.37 -6.94
N HIS A 117 17.23 11.95 -6.27
CA HIS A 117 15.84 12.22 -6.63
C HIS A 117 14.95 12.19 -5.39
N ASN A 118 13.69 12.56 -5.56
CA ASN A 118 12.66 12.41 -4.54
C ASN A 118 11.33 11.98 -5.16
N HIS A 119 10.40 11.59 -4.30
CA HIS A 119 9.05 11.18 -4.65
C HIS A 119 8.01 12.10 -4.01
N PRO A 120 6.82 12.27 -4.61
CA PRO A 120 5.74 13.06 -4.01
C PRO A 120 5.18 12.43 -2.73
N THR A 121 5.26 11.10 -2.61
CA THR A 121 4.77 10.30 -1.48
C THR A 121 5.91 9.46 -0.89
N THR A 122 5.71 8.90 0.29
CA THR A 122 6.69 8.01 0.91
C THR A 122 6.88 6.74 0.09
N GLU A 123 8.11 6.41 -0.21
CA GLU A 123 8.53 5.17 -0.86
C GLU A 123 9.02 4.18 0.20
N ASN A 124 8.54 2.94 0.11
CA ASN A 124 8.99 1.83 0.95
C ASN A 124 9.66 0.79 0.06
N VAL A 125 10.90 0.46 0.37
CA VAL A 125 11.73 -0.46 -0.42
C VAL A 125 12.06 -1.69 0.40
N THR A 126 11.82 -2.88 -0.15
CA THR A 126 12.27 -4.14 0.42
C THR A 126 13.16 -4.87 -0.58
N VAL A 127 14.33 -5.27 -0.18
CA VAL A 127 15.24 -6.06 -1.02
C VAL A 127 14.74 -7.50 -1.11
N VAL A 128 14.39 -7.95 -2.30
CA VAL A 128 13.96 -9.33 -2.56
C VAL A 128 15.17 -10.24 -2.82
N SER A 129 16.14 -9.74 -3.59
CA SER A 129 17.40 -10.45 -3.87
C SER A 129 18.50 -9.48 -4.26
N GLY A 130 19.75 -9.88 -4.07
CA GLY A 130 20.92 -9.06 -4.37
C GLY A 130 21.25 -8.09 -3.23
N ASN A 131 21.85 -6.96 -3.59
CA ASN A 131 22.20 -5.89 -2.66
C ASN A 131 21.73 -4.54 -3.18
N PHE A 132 21.19 -3.74 -2.32
CA PHE A 132 20.67 -2.42 -2.64
C PHE A 132 21.29 -1.40 -1.70
N HIS A 133 21.97 -0.41 -2.26
CA HIS A 133 22.53 0.68 -1.47
C HIS A 133 21.62 1.90 -1.62
N ILE A 134 21.34 2.53 -0.50
CA ILE A 134 20.55 3.77 -0.44
C ILE A 134 21.32 4.82 0.35
N GLY A 135 21.40 6.03 -0.16
CA GLY A 135 22.00 7.17 0.51
C GLY A 135 21.08 8.39 0.44
N MET A 136 21.19 9.26 1.44
CA MET A 136 20.40 10.49 1.52
C MET A 136 21.24 11.69 1.06
N GLY A 137 20.60 12.62 0.35
CA GLY A 137 21.23 13.87 -0.10
C GLY A 137 21.01 14.17 -1.57
N ASP A 138 21.64 15.25 -2.01
CA ASP A 138 21.39 15.90 -3.30
C ASP A 138 22.27 15.38 -4.45
N TYR A 139 23.22 14.51 -4.16
CA TYR A 139 24.09 13.87 -5.14
C TYR A 139 24.46 12.45 -4.72
N LEU A 140 24.72 11.59 -5.70
CA LEU A 140 25.09 10.20 -5.46
C LEU A 140 26.54 10.13 -4.93
N ASP A 141 26.67 9.63 -3.71
CA ASP A 141 27.96 9.38 -3.05
C ASP A 141 27.99 7.94 -2.52
N GLU A 142 28.62 7.06 -3.25
CA GLU A 142 28.70 5.62 -2.89
C GLU A 142 29.41 5.36 -1.55
N LYS A 143 30.13 6.35 -1.01
CA LYS A 143 30.80 6.24 0.29
C LYS A 143 29.87 6.50 1.48
N LYS A 144 28.69 7.06 1.25
CA LYS A 144 27.73 7.49 2.29
C LYS A 144 26.44 6.69 2.33
N GLY A 145 26.27 5.73 1.46
CA GLY A 145 25.07 4.90 1.45
C GLY A 145 25.14 3.74 2.44
N ILE A 146 23.97 3.21 2.74
CA ILE A 146 23.79 2.00 3.57
C ILE A 146 23.45 0.85 2.61
N GLU A 147 24.15 -0.28 2.76
CA GLU A 147 23.82 -1.50 2.05
C GLU A 147 22.67 -2.24 2.73
N LEU A 148 21.68 -2.60 1.94
CA LEU A 148 20.58 -3.48 2.31
C LEU A 148 20.73 -4.78 1.51
N THR A 149 20.70 -5.92 2.19
CA THR A 149 20.70 -7.25 1.59
C THR A 149 19.29 -7.84 1.55
N SER A 150 19.11 -9.05 1.00
CA SER A 150 17.80 -9.72 0.94
C SER A 150 17.06 -9.70 2.28
N GLY A 151 15.81 -9.23 2.28
CA GLY A 151 14.99 -8.98 3.47
C GLY A 151 15.21 -7.60 4.08
N GLY A 152 16.23 -6.84 3.67
CA GLY A 152 16.48 -5.48 4.12
C GLY A 152 15.36 -4.53 3.69
N TYR A 153 15.10 -3.52 4.53
CA TYR A 153 14.04 -2.53 4.32
C TYR A 153 14.58 -1.12 4.47
N GLY A 154 14.10 -0.22 3.63
CA GLY A 154 14.36 1.20 3.68
C GLY A 154 13.09 2.02 3.42
N GLU A 155 13.04 3.20 4.00
CA GLU A 155 11.97 4.19 3.79
C GLU A 155 12.58 5.50 3.31
N ALA A 156 12.09 6.03 2.19
CA ALA A 156 12.34 7.38 1.76
C ALA A 156 11.04 8.19 1.91
N ARG A 157 11.03 9.13 2.86
CA ARG A 157 9.85 9.96 3.10
C ARG A 157 9.57 10.88 1.92
N ALA A 158 8.31 11.27 1.78
CA ALA A 158 7.88 12.20 0.74
C ALA A 158 8.81 13.42 0.66
N LYS A 159 9.25 13.73 -0.56
CA LYS A 159 10.14 14.87 -0.90
C LYS A 159 11.54 14.83 -0.27
N MET A 160 11.93 13.70 0.33
CA MET A 160 13.29 13.50 0.83
C MET A 160 14.22 13.10 -0.31
N ASN A 161 15.26 13.90 -0.56
CA ASN A 161 16.26 13.61 -1.59
C ASN A 161 17.10 12.41 -1.17
N HIS A 162 17.14 11.42 -2.05
CA HIS A 162 17.91 10.19 -1.87
C HIS A 162 18.40 9.67 -3.21
N TYR A 163 19.33 8.74 -3.17
CA TYR A 163 19.91 8.08 -4.34
C TYR A 163 20.15 6.61 -4.05
N ALA A 164 20.27 5.80 -5.09
CA ALA A 164 20.47 4.36 -4.92
C ALA A 164 21.42 3.81 -5.98
N TRP A 165 22.09 2.67 -5.63
CA TRP A 165 22.86 1.90 -6.58
C TRP A 165 22.91 0.43 -6.15
N VAL A 166 23.30 -0.42 -7.09
CA VAL A 166 23.49 -1.86 -6.85
C VAL A 166 24.83 -2.32 -7.40
N THR A 167 25.50 -3.23 -6.70
CA THR A 167 26.79 -3.80 -7.12
C THR A 167 26.65 -5.17 -7.75
N SER A 168 25.50 -5.84 -7.54
CA SER A 168 25.13 -7.12 -8.14
C SER A 168 23.73 -7.04 -8.76
N PRO A 169 23.31 -8.02 -9.58
CA PRO A 169 21.94 -8.08 -10.04
C PRO A 169 20.99 -8.11 -8.84
N THR A 170 20.06 -7.15 -8.79
CA THR A 170 19.23 -6.91 -7.60
C THR A 170 17.76 -6.76 -8.00
N ILE A 171 16.88 -7.32 -7.17
CA ILE A 171 15.43 -7.11 -7.25
C ILE A 171 14.99 -6.45 -5.95
N VAL A 172 14.33 -5.31 -6.06
CA VAL A 172 13.65 -4.66 -4.95
C VAL A 172 12.13 -4.66 -5.18
N GLN A 173 11.37 -4.72 -4.11
CA GLN A 173 9.95 -4.45 -4.11
C GLN A 173 9.72 -3.06 -3.53
N VAL A 174 9.00 -2.24 -4.28
CA VAL A 174 8.61 -0.88 -3.87
C VAL A 174 7.11 -0.84 -3.67
N HIS A 175 6.68 -0.22 -2.59
CA HIS A 175 5.26 0.02 -2.36
C HIS A 175 5.05 1.39 -1.73
N GLY A 176 3.89 1.96 -1.97
CA GLY A 176 3.53 3.28 -1.48
C GLY A 176 2.13 3.70 -1.91
N GLN A 177 1.84 4.96 -1.64
CA GLN A 177 0.63 5.62 -2.12
C GLN A 177 0.95 6.28 -3.47
N GLY A 178 0.18 5.96 -4.51
CA GLY A 178 0.31 6.62 -5.81
C GLY A 178 -0.27 8.04 -5.83
N PRO A 179 -0.03 8.78 -6.90
CA PRO A 179 0.76 8.39 -8.06
C PRO A 179 2.27 8.35 -7.77
N PHE A 180 2.95 7.33 -8.31
CA PHE A 180 4.40 7.21 -8.25
C PHE A 180 5.05 8.12 -9.29
N ALA A 181 5.98 8.96 -8.85
CA ALA A 181 6.77 9.82 -9.72
C ALA A 181 8.18 9.99 -9.16
N ILE A 182 9.13 10.26 -10.03
CA ILE A 182 10.51 10.61 -9.70
C ILE A 182 10.76 12.07 -10.12
N THR A 183 11.29 12.85 -9.18
CA THR A 183 11.82 14.18 -9.47
C THR A 183 13.31 14.17 -9.18
N TYR A 184 14.14 14.27 -10.22
CA TYR A 184 15.59 14.33 -10.07
C TYR A 184 16.03 15.67 -9.51
N VAL A 185 16.97 15.66 -8.56
CA VAL A 185 17.56 16.87 -7.97
C VAL A 185 18.28 17.69 -9.05
N ASN A 186 19.11 17.03 -9.86
CA ASN A 186 19.70 17.64 -11.04
C ASN A 186 18.85 17.25 -12.28
N PRO A 187 18.18 18.20 -12.94
CA PRO A 187 17.36 17.90 -14.12
C PRO A 187 18.13 17.22 -15.28
N ALA A 188 19.45 17.40 -15.34
CA ALA A 188 20.28 16.73 -16.32
C ALA A 188 20.39 15.21 -16.12
N ASP A 189 20.03 14.71 -14.91
CA ASP A 189 20.02 13.29 -14.59
C ASP A 189 18.72 12.60 -14.98
N ASP A 190 17.67 13.35 -15.32
CA ASP A 190 16.39 12.80 -15.78
C ASP A 190 16.55 12.13 -17.16
N PRO A 191 16.46 10.79 -17.23
CA PRO A 191 16.65 10.10 -18.50
C PRO A 191 15.49 10.32 -19.48
N SER A 192 14.32 10.75 -19.03
CA SER A 192 13.16 11.02 -19.89
C SER A 192 13.36 12.25 -20.77
N THR A 193 14.27 13.15 -20.40
CA THR A 193 14.58 14.37 -21.15
C THR A 193 15.68 14.18 -22.19
N ARG A 194 16.38 13.02 -22.16
CA ARG A 194 17.47 12.72 -23.11
C ARG A 194 16.91 12.10 -24.38
N LYS A 195 17.06 12.79 -25.50
CA LYS A 195 16.72 12.30 -26.85
C LYS A 195 17.73 11.30 -27.37
#